data_65cf0096b8fd001816dec05eb1f53d84
#
_entry.id   65cf0096b8fd001816dec05eb1f53d84
#
_cell.length_a   1.000
_cell.length_b   1.000
_cell.length_c   1.000
_cell.angle_alpha   90.00
_cell.angle_beta   90.00
_cell.angle_gamma   90.00
#
_symmetry.space_group_name_H-M   'P 1'
#
loop_
_entity.id
_entity.type
_entity.pdbx_description
1 polymer ?
#
loop_
_entity_poly.entity_id
_entity_poly.type
_entity_poly.pdbx_seq_one_letter_code
_entity_poly.pdbx_strand_id
1 'polypeptide(L)'
;MPTEMNKKVNVLVFPCGSENAAEIHQALRYSLHVELYGASSVDDHGRFRFERYIGDLPKISDDRFDGVFSRLLADLEIDMVFATHDTVLEYLAARLDRPGCMLVNGNPRSAALARRKSATHRRFAGADWVPRVFDSLEEISEWPVIVKPDLGQGGVGVTLVHGLREARDAMQKMQDPVLVEYLPGAEITVDCFTDRKRKLVWIGPRTRERVRAGITMRSRLLDATPDIEAIAREINDALELRGPWFFQLKADGNGRWKLLEMSCRVAGTMVAQRARGINLPLMAVQDFLERDLIALENPHVKLVERNIATRAELDFEYDTVFVDLDDTLILNGFAVPQTMAFLYQSIAAGKKIVLLTRHRFDVAKTLASARIDSGIFERIVVVRDDESKADYVTPTSIFIDNHFPERLNVAKKRAIPVLDVDMVEFLIR
;
A
#
# COMPACT_ATOMS: atom_id res chain seq x y z
N MET A 1 9.15 -34.19 14.54
CA MET A 1 9.82 -33.15 13.76
C MET A 1 9.07 -31.81 13.91
N PRO A 2 9.49 -30.91 14.79
CA PRO A 2 8.82 -29.62 14.97
C PRO A 2 9.80 -28.43 14.79
N THR A 3 10.67 -28.44 13.77
CA THR A 3 11.72 -27.41 13.66
C THR A 3 11.76 -26.63 12.33
N GLU A 4 10.91 -26.93 11.36
CA GLU A 4 10.87 -26.17 10.09
C GLU A 4 9.64 -25.25 9.93
N MET A 5 8.68 -25.27 10.86
CA MET A 5 7.41 -24.54 10.70
C MET A 5 7.44 -23.06 11.10
N ASN A 6 8.59 -22.46 11.50
CA ASN A 6 8.61 -21.13 12.10
C ASN A 6 9.64 -20.14 11.51
N LYS A 7 10.28 -20.43 10.37
CA LYS A 7 11.12 -19.40 9.74
C LYS A 7 10.22 -18.37 9.06
N LYS A 8 10.28 -17.12 9.55
CA LYS A 8 9.65 -15.98 8.87
C LYS A 8 10.46 -15.63 7.63
N VAL A 9 9.77 -15.12 6.62
CA VAL A 9 10.36 -14.54 5.42
C VAL A 9 10.67 -13.08 5.69
N ASN A 10 11.92 -12.67 5.57
CA ASN A 10 12.33 -11.27 5.69
C ASN A 10 12.01 -10.55 4.39
N VAL A 11 11.01 -9.71 4.41
CA VAL A 11 10.46 -9.01 3.25
C VAL A 11 10.87 -7.55 3.28
N LEU A 12 11.57 -7.08 2.25
CA LEU A 12 11.90 -5.67 2.05
C LEU A 12 10.97 -5.03 1.02
N VAL A 13 10.41 -3.88 1.34
CA VAL A 13 9.63 -3.03 0.44
C VAL A 13 10.45 -1.79 0.08
N PHE A 14 10.78 -1.59 -1.21
CA PHE A 14 11.62 -0.48 -1.66
C PHE A 14 11.16 0.12 -3.00
N PRO A 15 11.07 1.46 -3.12
CA PRO A 15 10.99 2.46 -2.05
C PRO A 15 9.66 2.36 -1.28
N CYS A 16 9.67 2.64 0.03
CA CYS A 16 8.54 2.32 0.90
C CYS A 16 7.52 3.47 1.10
N GLY A 17 7.74 4.64 0.52
CA GLY A 17 6.87 5.80 0.68
C GLY A 17 5.69 5.89 -0.28
N SER A 18 5.55 4.94 -1.20
CA SER A 18 4.49 4.96 -2.23
C SER A 18 3.18 4.35 -1.75
N GLU A 19 2.09 4.61 -2.51
CA GLU A 19 0.79 3.97 -2.29
C GLU A 19 0.85 2.45 -2.43
N ASN A 20 1.74 1.97 -3.31
CA ASN A 20 1.97 0.54 -3.51
C ASN A 20 2.63 -0.09 -2.26
N ALA A 21 3.60 0.61 -1.69
CA ALA A 21 4.25 0.20 -0.44
C ALA A 21 3.27 0.18 0.73
N ALA A 22 2.38 1.18 0.80
CA ALA A 22 1.33 1.23 1.79
C ALA A 22 0.38 0.01 1.68
N GLU A 23 0.04 -0.41 0.47
CA GLU A 23 -0.78 -1.60 0.25
C GLU A 23 -0.03 -2.88 0.65
N ILE A 24 1.23 -3.04 0.26
CA ILE A 24 2.06 -4.19 0.65
C ILE A 24 2.18 -4.27 2.17
N HIS A 25 2.43 -3.15 2.83
CA HIS A 25 2.48 -3.09 4.30
C HIS A 25 1.16 -3.58 4.92
N GLN A 26 0.01 -3.03 4.50
CA GLN A 26 -1.29 -3.45 5.03
C GLN A 26 -1.61 -4.92 4.74
N ALA A 27 -1.15 -5.43 3.60
CA ALA A 27 -1.35 -6.81 3.19
C ALA A 27 -0.55 -7.83 4.02
N LEU A 28 0.63 -7.43 4.55
CA LEU A 28 1.58 -8.33 5.19
C LEU A 28 1.75 -8.13 6.70
N ARG A 29 1.40 -6.97 7.25
CA ARG A 29 1.72 -6.56 8.64
C ARG A 29 1.21 -7.51 9.74
N TYR A 30 0.18 -8.30 9.46
CA TYR A 30 -0.37 -9.27 10.41
C TYR A 30 -0.02 -10.72 10.07
N SER A 31 0.86 -10.95 9.09
CA SER A 31 1.25 -12.30 8.72
C SER A 31 2.27 -12.88 9.70
N LEU A 32 1.98 -14.05 10.26
CA LEU A 32 2.91 -14.80 11.10
C LEU A 32 4.17 -15.27 10.35
N HIS A 33 4.12 -15.28 9.01
CA HIS A 33 5.18 -15.77 8.14
C HIS A 33 6.13 -14.67 7.68
N VAL A 34 5.90 -13.41 8.07
CA VAL A 34 6.63 -12.25 7.53
C VAL A 34 7.30 -11.47 8.66
N GLU A 35 8.54 -11.10 8.39
CA GLU A 35 9.24 -10.01 9.05
C GLU A 35 9.35 -8.87 8.03
N LEU A 36 8.73 -7.71 8.30
CA LEU A 36 8.53 -6.69 7.28
C LEU A 36 9.43 -5.48 7.49
N TYR A 37 10.21 -5.15 6.45
CA TYR A 37 11.11 -4.00 6.39
C TYR A 37 10.67 -3.02 5.31
N GLY A 38 10.81 -1.72 5.60
CA GLY A 38 10.62 -0.67 4.60
C GLY A 38 11.89 0.14 4.42
N ALA A 39 12.31 0.39 3.19
CA ALA A 39 13.46 1.22 2.92
C ALA A 39 13.14 2.33 1.92
N SER A 40 13.82 3.48 2.05
CA SER A 40 13.65 4.62 1.16
C SER A 40 14.95 5.42 0.97
N SER A 41 15.04 6.08 -0.20
CA SER A 41 16.14 7.01 -0.55
C SER A 41 15.76 8.46 -0.30
N VAL A 42 14.57 8.73 0.20
CA VAL A 42 14.06 10.07 0.53
C VAL A 42 13.23 9.99 1.80
N ASP A 43 13.11 11.09 2.51
CA ASP A 43 12.18 11.19 3.63
C ASP A 43 10.73 11.17 3.09
N ASP A 44 9.98 10.16 3.46
CA ASP A 44 8.64 9.90 2.97
C ASP A 44 7.72 9.22 3.99
N HIS A 45 6.50 8.89 3.57
CA HIS A 45 5.49 8.26 4.42
C HIS A 45 5.88 6.87 4.95
N GLY A 46 6.90 6.23 4.42
CA GLY A 46 7.35 4.90 4.84
C GLY A 46 7.71 4.86 6.31
N ARG A 47 8.38 5.89 6.82
CA ARG A 47 8.79 6.00 8.23
C ARG A 47 7.63 5.96 9.23
N PHE A 48 6.41 6.37 8.81
CA PHE A 48 5.21 6.35 9.66
C PHE A 48 4.43 5.03 9.59
N ARG A 49 4.86 4.08 8.74
CA ARG A 49 4.16 2.82 8.49
C ARG A 49 4.95 1.60 8.89
N PHE A 50 6.24 1.59 8.54
CA PHE A 50 7.11 0.44 8.77
C PHE A 50 7.79 0.56 10.13
N GLU A 51 7.57 -0.39 11.03
CA GLU A 51 8.27 -0.45 12.32
C GLU A 51 9.78 -0.61 12.13
N ARG A 52 10.18 -1.37 11.11
CA ARG A 52 11.57 -1.51 10.68
C ARG A 52 11.80 -0.68 9.43
N TYR A 53 11.99 0.62 9.65
CA TYR A 53 12.24 1.58 8.58
C TYR A 53 13.73 1.87 8.44
N ILE A 54 14.21 1.87 7.21
CA ILE A 54 15.58 2.23 6.82
C ILE A 54 15.51 3.43 5.86
N GLY A 55 15.93 4.59 6.36
CA GLY A 55 16.02 5.83 5.58
C GLY A 55 17.38 6.03 4.95
N ASP A 56 17.51 7.14 4.24
CA ASP A 56 18.79 7.69 3.74
C ASP A 56 19.59 6.76 2.80
N LEU A 57 18.92 5.82 2.15
CA LEU A 57 19.59 5.01 1.12
C LEU A 57 19.99 5.90 -0.07
N PRO A 58 21.12 5.65 -0.71
CA PRO A 58 21.43 6.29 -1.98
C PRO A 58 20.29 6.07 -2.99
N LYS A 59 20.10 7.02 -3.91
CA LYS A 59 19.20 6.83 -5.05
C LYS A 59 19.79 5.78 -6.00
N ILE A 60 18.97 5.09 -6.77
CA ILE A 60 19.42 4.13 -7.80
C ILE A 60 20.34 4.74 -8.87
N SER A 61 20.38 6.06 -8.99
CA SER A 61 21.28 6.80 -9.86
C SER A 61 22.64 7.15 -9.21
N ASP A 62 22.85 6.81 -7.94
CA ASP A 62 24.08 7.04 -7.20
C ASP A 62 24.97 5.80 -7.30
N ASP A 63 26.24 5.95 -7.66
CA ASP A 63 27.20 4.84 -7.82
C ASP A 63 27.39 3.99 -6.57
N ARG A 64 27.06 4.55 -5.39
CA ARG A 64 27.13 3.82 -4.09
C ARG A 64 25.94 2.90 -3.86
N PHE A 65 24.86 3.03 -4.65
CA PHE A 65 23.60 2.35 -4.39
C PHE A 65 23.79 0.82 -4.33
N ASP A 66 24.40 0.23 -5.34
CA ASP A 66 24.53 -1.24 -5.45
C ASP A 66 25.27 -1.83 -4.23
N GLY A 67 26.35 -1.20 -3.80
CA GLY A 67 27.12 -1.65 -2.65
C GLY A 67 26.38 -1.50 -1.32
N VAL A 68 25.68 -0.39 -1.12
CA VAL A 68 24.89 -0.13 0.07
C VAL A 68 23.65 -1.04 0.13
N PHE A 69 22.94 -1.19 -0.98
CA PHE A 69 21.75 -2.02 -1.06
C PHE A 69 22.07 -3.51 -0.88
N SER A 70 23.12 -4.01 -1.51
CA SER A 70 23.58 -5.40 -1.34
C SER A 70 23.97 -5.71 0.09
N ARG A 71 24.64 -4.78 0.78
CA ARG A 71 24.98 -4.90 2.20
C ARG A 71 23.73 -4.92 3.06
N LEU A 72 22.79 -4.01 2.82
CA LEU A 72 21.50 -3.97 3.51
C LEU A 72 20.78 -5.32 3.44
N LEU A 73 20.69 -5.89 2.23
CA LEU A 73 20.05 -7.19 2.03
C LEU A 73 20.79 -8.31 2.80
N ALA A 74 22.11 -8.20 2.92
CA ALA A 74 22.93 -9.16 3.65
C ALA A 74 22.73 -9.05 5.17
N ASP A 75 22.87 -7.84 5.70
CA ASP A 75 22.83 -7.57 7.14
C ASP A 75 21.43 -7.88 7.74
N LEU A 76 20.37 -7.70 6.96
CA LEU A 76 19.00 -7.99 7.37
C LEU A 76 18.51 -9.37 6.91
N GLU A 77 19.37 -10.18 6.28
CA GLU A 77 19.03 -11.51 5.76
C GLU A 77 17.74 -11.50 4.92
N ILE A 78 17.60 -10.49 4.03
CA ILE A 78 16.38 -10.32 3.23
C ILE A 78 16.21 -11.52 2.28
N ASP A 79 15.04 -12.17 2.38
CA ASP A 79 14.62 -13.29 1.53
C ASP A 79 13.83 -12.82 0.31
N MET A 80 13.10 -11.70 0.42
CA MET A 80 12.21 -11.22 -0.65
C MET A 80 12.21 -9.69 -0.75
N VAL A 81 12.23 -9.17 -1.96
CA VAL A 81 12.14 -7.73 -2.25
C VAL A 81 10.91 -7.44 -3.11
N PHE A 82 10.07 -6.52 -2.64
CA PHE A 82 9.03 -5.86 -3.45
C PHE A 82 9.52 -4.51 -3.92
N ALA A 83 9.79 -4.37 -5.21
CA ALA A 83 10.02 -3.07 -5.83
C ALA A 83 8.66 -2.39 -6.08
N THR A 84 8.49 -1.14 -5.61
CA THR A 84 7.21 -0.42 -5.69
C THR A 84 7.15 0.60 -6.83
N HIS A 85 8.23 0.74 -7.59
CA HIS A 85 8.35 1.64 -8.73
C HIS A 85 8.94 0.90 -9.93
N ASP A 86 8.38 1.10 -11.12
CA ASP A 86 8.79 0.35 -12.32
C ASP A 86 10.27 0.57 -12.69
N THR A 87 10.78 1.80 -12.52
CA THR A 87 12.21 2.10 -12.76
C THR A 87 13.13 1.37 -11.76
N VAL A 88 12.68 1.25 -10.50
CA VAL A 88 13.44 0.52 -9.47
C VAL A 88 13.40 -0.97 -9.76
N LEU A 89 12.24 -1.50 -10.17
CA LEU A 89 12.12 -2.90 -10.56
C LEU A 89 13.05 -3.24 -11.73
N GLU A 90 13.03 -2.45 -12.81
CA GLU A 90 13.90 -2.63 -13.98
C GLU A 90 15.38 -2.57 -13.57
N TYR A 91 15.75 -1.60 -12.74
CA TYR A 91 17.12 -1.44 -12.24
C TYR A 91 17.59 -2.64 -11.43
N LEU A 92 16.80 -3.06 -10.44
CA LEU A 92 17.14 -4.19 -9.58
C LEU A 92 17.12 -5.52 -10.35
N ALA A 93 16.16 -5.72 -11.25
CA ALA A 93 16.07 -6.92 -12.06
C ALA A 93 17.32 -7.16 -12.91
N ALA A 94 17.97 -6.08 -13.36
CA ALA A 94 19.20 -6.17 -14.15
C ALA A 94 20.46 -6.40 -13.31
N ARG A 95 20.43 -6.18 -12.00
CA ARG A 95 21.63 -6.11 -11.12
C ARG A 95 21.58 -6.98 -9.88
N LEU A 96 20.39 -7.29 -9.37
CA LEU A 96 20.25 -8.08 -8.15
C LEU A 96 20.53 -9.55 -8.44
N ASP A 97 21.77 -9.95 -8.20
CA ASP A 97 22.20 -11.34 -8.23
C ASP A 97 22.59 -11.78 -6.81
N ARG A 98 21.60 -12.25 -6.06
CA ARG A 98 21.79 -12.74 -4.70
C ARG A 98 21.06 -14.07 -4.52
N PRO A 99 21.78 -15.19 -4.41
CA PRO A 99 21.16 -16.49 -4.12
C PRO A 99 20.34 -16.43 -2.83
N GLY A 100 19.12 -16.98 -2.88
CA GLY A 100 18.20 -17.02 -1.75
C GLY A 100 17.36 -15.75 -1.54
N CYS A 101 17.63 -14.65 -2.27
CA CYS A 101 16.82 -13.43 -2.24
C CYS A 101 15.98 -13.30 -3.53
N MET A 102 14.68 -13.35 -3.41
CA MET A 102 13.75 -13.22 -4.54
C MET A 102 13.36 -11.76 -4.76
N LEU A 103 13.68 -11.19 -5.92
CA LEU A 103 13.00 -9.99 -6.40
C LEU A 103 11.68 -10.40 -7.05
N VAL A 104 10.56 -9.94 -6.51
CA VAL A 104 9.22 -10.24 -7.05
C VAL A 104 9.11 -9.71 -8.48
N ASN A 105 8.75 -10.59 -9.42
CA ASN A 105 8.77 -10.32 -10.87
C ASN A 105 10.12 -9.80 -11.41
N GLY A 106 11.22 -10.23 -10.80
CA GLY A 106 12.56 -9.74 -11.08
C GLY A 106 13.20 -10.26 -12.38
N ASN A 107 12.44 -10.81 -13.33
CA ASN A 107 13.01 -11.16 -14.64
C ASN A 107 13.37 -9.87 -15.42
N PRO A 108 14.66 -9.68 -15.83
CA PRO A 108 15.12 -8.45 -16.46
C PRO A 108 14.40 -8.12 -17.77
N ARG A 109 14.12 -9.15 -18.58
CA ARG A 109 13.46 -8.96 -19.89
C ARG A 109 12.00 -8.55 -19.72
N SER A 110 11.29 -9.18 -18.78
CA SER A 110 9.89 -8.86 -18.49
C SER A 110 9.74 -7.47 -17.87
N ALA A 111 10.63 -7.10 -16.93
CA ALA A 111 10.64 -5.78 -16.31
C ALA A 111 10.91 -4.66 -17.33
N ALA A 112 11.92 -4.82 -18.19
CA ALA A 112 12.27 -3.85 -19.22
C ALA A 112 11.16 -3.70 -20.27
N LEU A 113 10.51 -4.82 -20.67
CA LEU A 113 9.41 -4.79 -21.63
C LEU A 113 8.19 -4.09 -21.06
N ALA A 114 7.76 -4.43 -19.84
CA ALA A 114 6.60 -3.83 -19.19
C ALA A 114 6.79 -2.32 -18.92
N ARG A 115 8.04 -1.88 -18.72
CA ARG A 115 8.38 -0.48 -18.46
C ARG A 115 8.12 0.44 -19.65
N ARG A 116 8.18 -0.08 -20.90
CA ARG A 116 8.08 0.69 -22.14
C ARG A 116 6.81 0.34 -22.90
N LYS A 117 5.94 1.34 -23.11
CA LYS A 117 4.68 1.16 -23.84
C LYS A 117 4.92 0.72 -25.28
N SER A 118 5.90 1.34 -25.96
CA SER A 118 6.30 0.96 -27.31
C SER A 118 6.78 -0.50 -27.42
N ALA A 119 7.59 -0.95 -26.45
CA ALA A 119 8.07 -2.32 -26.41
C ALA A 119 6.93 -3.31 -26.16
N THR A 120 6.02 -3.00 -25.23
CA THR A 120 4.84 -3.81 -24.95
C THR A 120 3.93 -3.91 -26.17
N HIS A 121 3.59 -2.80 -26.82
CA HIS A 121 2.74 -2.80 -28.02
C HIS A 121 3.40 -3.57 -29.17
N ARG A 122 4.71 -3.42 -29.36
CA ARG A 122 5.46 -4.16 -30.40
C ARG A 122 5.52 -5.66 -30.12
N ARG A 123 5.68 -6.05 -28.83
CA ARG A 123 5.71 -7.47 -28.43
C ARG A 123 4.45 -8.21 -28.79
N PHE A 124 3.31 -7.54 -28.70
CA PHE A 124 1.98 -8.09 -28.97
C PHE A 124 1.38 -7.58 -30.28
N ALA A 125 2.19 -7.01 -31.17
CA ALA A 125 1.71 -6.47 -32.42
C ALA A 125 0.95 -7.53 -33.25
N GLY A 126 -0.20 -7.13 -33.79
CA GLY A 126 -1.11 -8.02 -34.53
C GLY A 126 -2.21 -8.66 -33.70
N ALA A 127 -2.15 -8.58 -32.39
CA ALA A 127 -3.27 -9.00 -31.54
C ALA A 127 -4.39 -7.92 -31.53
N ASP A 128 -5.63 -8.35 -31.62
CA ASP A 128 -6.81 -7.44 -31.70
C ASP A 128 -6.96 -6.53 -30.46
N TRP A 129 -6.39 -6.93 -29.34
CA TRP A 129 -6.42 -6.17 -28.09
C TRP A 129 -5.26 -5.17 -27.94
N VAL A 130 -4.34 -5.07 -28.92
CA VAL A 130 -3.31 -4.03 -28.96
C VAL A 130 -3.87 -2.80 -29.68
N PRO A 131 -3.68 -1.59 -29.15
CA PRO A 131 -4.12 -0.38 -29.85
C PRO A 131 -3.28 -0.14 -31.09
N ARG A 132 -3.84 0.52 -32.08
CA ARG A 132 -3.07 0.97 -33.25
C ARG A 132 -2.01 1.96 -32.79
N VAL A 133 -0.78 1.68 -33.13
CA VAL A 133 0.39 2.55 -32.92
C VAL A 133 0.77 3.13 -34.27
N PHE A 134 1.11 4.40 -34.32
CA PHE A 134 1.55 5.09 -35.51
C PHE A 134 3.06 5.36 -35.43
N ASP A 135 3.81 4.92 -36.41
CA ASP A 135 5.23 5.18 -36.45
C ASP A 135 5.55 6.59 -36.94
N SER A 136 4.61 7.22 -37.66
CA SER A 136 4.74 8.60 -38.14
C SER A 136 3.39 9.34 -38.16
N LEU A 137 3.44 10.66 -38.24
CA LEU A 137 2.23 11.49 -38.30
C LEU A 137 1.49 11.32 -39.62
N GLU A 138 2.17 10.89 -40.70
CA GLU A 138 1.63 10.68 -42.05
C GLU A 138 0.73 9.44 -42.13
N GLU A 139 0.88 8.50 -41.17
CA GLU A 139 0.01 7.33 -41.04
C GLU A 139 -1.36 7.59 -40.42
N ILE A 140 -1.51 8.78 -39.83
CA ILE A 140 -2.75 9.15 -39.11
C ILE A 140 -3.79 9.61 -40.14
N SER A 141 -4.77 8.75 -40.40
CA SER A 141 -5.89 9.03 -41.29
C SER A 141 -7.13 9.58 -40.54
N GLU A 142 -7.23 9.32 -39.25
CA GLU A 142 -8.37 9.68 -38.44
C GLU A 142 -7.93 10.34 -37.13
N TRP A 143 -8.63 11.40 -36.75
CA TRP A 143 -8.42 12.13 -35.51
C TRP A 143 -9.66 12.01 -34.58
N PRO A 144 -9.52 12.14 -33.25
CA PRO A 144 -8.29 12.44 -32.52
C PRO A 144 -7.39 11.24 -32.30
N VAL A 145 -6.10 11.49 -31.92
CA VAL A 145 -5.15 10.47 -31.45
C VAL A 145 -4.52 10.88 -30.13
N ILE A 146 -3.82 9.98 -29.48
CA ILE A 146 -3.10 10.23 -28.23
C ILE A 146 -1.60 10.29 -28.49
N VAL A 147 -0.97 11.35 -27.97
CA VAL A 147 0.51 11.44 -27.81
C VAL A 147 0.82 11.19 -26.33
N LYS A 148 1.67 10.23 -26.05
CA LYS A 148 2.06 9.90 -24.66
C LYS A 148 3.55 9.56 -24.57
N PRO A 149 4.23 9.81 -23.43
CA PRO A 149 5.61 9.39 -23.28
C PRO A 149 5.70 7.87 -23.21
N ASP A 150 6.74 7.29 -23.82
CA ASP A 150 7.02 5.85 -23.78
C ASP A 150 7.27 5.40 -22.33
N LEU A 151 8.07 6.15 -21.61
CA LEU A 151 8.32 6.00 -20.18
C LEU A 151 7.45 7.00 -19.39
N GLY A 152 6.60 6.50 -18.51
CA GLY A 152 5.74 7.36 -17.69
C GLY A 152 4.79 6.54 -16.84
N GLN A 153 4.12 7.21 -15.90
CA GLN A 153 3.11 6.61 -15.02
C GLN A 153 2.07 7.65 -14.63
N GLY A 154 0.90 7.18 -14.18
CA GLY A 154 -0.16 8.06 -13.67
C GLY A 154 -0.77 9.00 -14.70
N GLY A 155 -0.63 8.74 -16.00
CA GLY A 155 -1.18 9.58 -17.06
C GLY A 155 -0.45 10.91 -17.29
N VAL A 156 0.71 11.12 -16.66
CA VAL A 156 1.50 12.34 -16.86
C VAL A 156 2.01 12.41 -18.29
N GLY A 157 1.80 13.56 -18.94
CA GLY A 157 2.21 13.80 -20.32
C GLY A 157 1.29 13.20 -21.39
N VAL A 158 0.21 12.52 -21.03
CA VAL A 158 -0.79 12.03 -22.01
C VAL A 158 -1.58 13.21 -22.59
N THR A 159 -1.54 13.37 -23.90
CA THR A 159 -2.20 14.50 -24.59
C THR A 159 -3.09 13.98 -25.70
N LEU A 160 -4.37 14.36 -25.66
CA LEU A 160 -5.31 14.17 -26.75
C LEU A 160 -5.09 15.28 -27.81
N VAL A 161 -4.88 14.90 -29.06
CA VAL A 161 -4.62 15.84 -30.15
C VAL A 161 -5.59 15.62 -31.31
N HIS A 162 -6.10 16.73 -31.85
CA HIS A 162 -7.16 16.73 -32.87
C HIS A 162 -6.67 17.03 -34.28
N GLY A 163 -5.35 17.15 -34.46
CA GLY A 163 -4.77 17.42 -35.75
C GLY A 163 -3.24 17.44 -35.77
N LEU A 164 -2.68 17.49 -36.97
CA LEU A 164 -1.25 17.40 -37.22
C LEU A 164 -0.39 18.44 -36.46
N ARG A 165 -0.88 19.68 -36.38
CA ARG A 165 -0.17 20.75 -35.68
C ARG A 165 -0.07 20.47 -34.17
N GLU A 166 -1.19 20.13 -33.55
CA GLU A 166 -1.23 19.80 -32.12
C GLU A 166 -0.35 18.57 -31.79
N ALA A 167 -0.35 17.58 -32.68
CA ALA A 167 0.47 16.40 -32.53
C ALA A 167 1.98 16.73 -32.57
N ARG A 168 2.41 17.55 -33.53
CA ARG A 168 3.81 18.02 -33.61
C ARG A 168 4.22 18.81 -32.35
N ASP A 169 3.36 19.73 -31.92
CA ASP A 169 3.62 20.53 -30.72
C ASP A 169 3.69 19.68 -29.44
N ALA A 170 2.86 18.63 -29.32
CA ALA A 170 2.89 17.69 -28.20
C ALA A 170 4.17 16.83 -28.22
N MET A 171 4.53 16.28 -29.39
CA MET A 171 5.74 15.46 -29.54
C MET A 171 7.02 16.22 -29.21
N GLN A 172 7.13 17.47 -29.63
CA GLN A 172 8.32 18.31 -29.31
C GLN A 172 8.53 18.56 -27.83
N LYS A 173 7.49 18.45 -27.01
CA LYS A 173 7.53 18.65 -25.56
C LYS A 173 7.81 17.37 -24.76
N MET A 174 7.89 16.23 -25.44
CA MET A 174 8.04 14.92 -24.81
C MET A 174 9.35 14.26 -25.21
N GLN A 175 9.94 13.55 -24.28
CA GLN A 175 11.01 12.61 -24.55
C GLN A 175 10.37 11.27 -24.99
N ASP A 176 10.84 10.70 -26.09
CA ASP A 176 10.40 9.42 -26.65
C ASP A 176 8.85 9.31 -26.74
N PRO A 177 8.17 10.19 -27.52
CA PRO A 177 6.73 10.17 -27.66
C PRO A 177 6.24 8.92 -28.42
N VAL A 178 5.12 8.34 -27.96
CA VAL A 178 4.40 7.26 -28.64
C VAL A 178 3.06 7.79 -29.10
N LEU A 179 2.74 7.56 -30.37
CA LEU A 179 1.49 7.91 -31.00
C LEU A 179 0.57 6.68 -31.05
N VAL A 180 -0.63 6.80 -30.47
CA VAL A 180 -1.59 5.70 -30.45
C VAL A 180 -3.00 6.20 -30.76
N GLU A 181 -3.85 5.29 -31.21
CA GLU A 181 -5.26 5.59 -31.43
C GLU A 181 -5.94 6.11 -30.17
N TYR A 182 -6.95 6.95 -30.34
CA TYR A 182 -7.80 7.41 -29.24
C TYR A 182 -8.84 6.35 -28.87
N LEU A 183 -8.91 6.01 -27.59
CA LEU A 183 -9.86 5.06 -27.04
C LEU A 183 -10.89 5.82 -26.20
N PRO A 184 -12.16 5.94 -26.63
CA PRO A 184 -13.17 6.76 -25.95
C PRO A 184 -13.86 6.07 -24.77
N GLY A 185 -13.76 4.73 -24.69
CA GLY A 185 -14.60 3.94 -23.80
C GLY A 185 -14.11 3.85 -22.35
N ALA A 186 -14.70 2.95 -21.60
CA ALA A 186 -14.40 2.68 -20.19
C ALA A 186 -12.97 2.17 -20.02
N GLU A 187 -12.39 2.46 -18.85
CA GLU A 187 -11.05 2.04 -18.48
C GLU A 187 -11.11 1.11 -17.26
N ILE A 188 -10.38 0.00 -17.34
CA ILE A 188 -10.26 -0.96 -16.26
C ILE A 188 -8.78 -1.29 -15.98
N THR A 189 -8.52 -1.76 -14.77
CA THR A 189 -7.26 -2.42 -14.42
C THR A 189 -7.56 -3.88 -14.14
N VAL A 190 -6.71 -4.77 -14.62
CA VAL A 190 -6.76 -6.21 -14.36
C VAL A 190 -5.56 -6.58 -13.51
N ASP A 191 -5.80 -6.88 -12.24
CA ASP A 191 -4.77 -7.34 -11.30
C ASP A 191 -4.60 -8.85 -11.43
N CYS A 192 -3.38 -9.32 -11.58
CA CYS A 192 -3.05 -10.72 -11.84
C CYS A 192 -2.03 -11.27 -10.85
N PHE A 193 -1.99 -12.59 -10.74
CA PHE A 193 -0.94 -13.30 -9.99
C PHE A 193 -0.48 -14.54 -10.76
N THR A 194 0.85 -14.66 -10.91
CA THR A 194 1.51 -15.83 -11.49
C THR A 194 2.37 -16.51 -10.44
N ASP A 195 2.23 -17.84 -10.29
CA ASP A 195 2.98 -18.62 -9.31
C ASP A 195 4.36 -19.08 -9.82
N ARG A 196 5.14 -19.77 -8.97
CA ARG A 196 6.46 -20.33 -9.28
C ARG A 196 6.46 -21.37 -10.40
N LYS A 197 5.28 -21.97 -10.70
CA LYS A 197 5.07 -22.93 -11.80
C LYS A 197 4.62 -22.23 -13.07
N ARG A 198 4.65 -20.87 -13.10
CA ARG A 198 4.19 -20.01 -14.19
C ARG A 198 2.69 -20.12 -14.49
N LYS A 199 1.92 -20.65 -13.54
CA LYS A 199 0.48 -20.71 -13.65
C LYS A 199 -0.12 -19.37 -13.28
N LEU A 200 -1.01 -18.84 -14.13
CA LEU A 200 -1.83 -17.69 -13.81
C LEU A 200 -2.93 -18.13 -12.82
N VAL A 201 -2.75 -17.76 -11.55
CA VAL A 201 -3.60 -18.19 -10.42
C VAL A 201 -4.77 -17.25 -10.20
N TRP A 202 -4.61 -15.97 -10.53
CA TRP A 202 -5.63 -14.95 -10.31
C TRP A 202 -5.70 -13.96 -11.48
N ILE A 203 -6.94 -13.57 -11.82
CA ILE A 203 -7.28 -12.53 -12.78
C ILE A 203 -8.44 -11.73 -12.16
N GLY A 204 -8.20 -10.48 -11.78
CA GLY A 204 -9.15 -9.64 -11.06
C GLY A 204 -9.36 -8.28 -11.73
N PRO A 205 -10.29 -8.14 -12.68
CA PRO A 205 -10.62 -6.85 -13.26
C PRO A 205 -11.36 -5.95 -12.29
N ARG A 206 -11.13 -4.63 -12.40
CA ARG A 206 -11.78 -3.59 -11.62
C ARG A 206 -11.88 -2.28 -12.40
N THR A 207 -12.92 -1.51 -12.15
CA THR A 207 -13.11 -0.19 -12.77
C THR A 207 -12.14 0.86 -12.22
N ARG A 208 -12.02 1.95 -12.97
CA ARG A 208 -11.30 3.18 -12.59
C ARG A 208 -12.29 4.35 -12.60
N GLU A 209 -13.21 4.37 -11.60
CA GLU A 209 -14.32 5.32 -11.60
C GLU A 209 -13.91 6.73 -11.12
N ARG A 210 -13.06 6.82 -10.09
CA ARG A 210 -12.51 8.08 -9.60
C ARG A 210 -10.99 7.98 -9.52
N VAL A 211 -10.30 8.87 -10.20
CA VAL A 211 -8.83 8.89 -10.28
C VAL A 211 -8.31 10.21 -9.75
N ARG A 212 -7.26 10.18 -8.92
CA ARG A 212 -6.53 11.35 -8.42
C ARG A 212 -5.04 11.14 -8.62
N ALA A 213 -4.39 12.06 -9.30
CA ALA A 213 -2.95 11.96 -9.63
C ALA A 213 -2.57 10.58 -10.22
N GLY A 214 -3.38 10.06 -11.16
CA GLY A 214 -3.15 8.73 -11.76
C GLY A 214 -3.54 7.52 -10.91
N ILE A 215 -3.83 7.72 -9.62
CA ILE A 215 -4.19 6.65 -8.69
C ILE A 215 -5.70 6.52 -8.61
N THR A 216 -6.22 5.32 -8.77
CA THR A 216 -7.65 5.06 -8.65
C THR A 216 -8.07 5.12 -7.18
N MET A 217 -9.08 5.94 -6.90
CA MET A 217 -9.66 6.11 -5.56
C MET A 217 -10.93 5.29 -5.37
N ARG A 218 -11.74 5.08 -6.45
CA ARG A 218 -12.94 4.24 -6.42
C ARG A 218 -12.86 3.17 -7.49
N SER A 219 -13.07 1.93 -7.10
CA SER A 219 -13.07 0.77 -7.96
C SER A 219 -14.26 -0.13 -7.65
N ARG A 220 -15.02 -0.48 -8.68
CA ARG A 220 -15.98 -1.59 -8.64
C ARG A 220 -15.23 -2.84 -9.06
N LEU A 221 -15.41 -3.91 -8.29
CA LEU A 221 -14.85 -5.22 -8.62
C LEU A 221 -15.71 -5.89 -9.69
N LEU A 222 -15.06 -6.44 -10.69
CA LEU A 222 -15.70 -7.09 -11.83
C LEU A 222 -15.29 -8.57 -11.87
N ASP A 223 -16.09 -9.37 -12.53
CA ASP A 223 -15.74 -10.73 -12.90
C ASP A 223 -14.93 -10.70 -14.22
N ALA A 224 -13.96 -11.60 -14.35
CA ALA A 224 -13.20 -11.71 -15.56
C ALA A 224 -14.07 -12.32 -16.68
N THR A 225 -14.15 -11.60 -17.81
CA THR A 225 -14.81 -12.10 -19.02
C THR A 225 -13.85 -12.93 -19.86
N PRO A 226 -14.32 -13.84 -20.73
CA PRO A 226 -13.43 -14.71 -21.53
C PRO A 226 -12.38 -13.97 -22.35
N ASP A 227 -12.68 -12.77 -22.86
CA ASP A 227 -11.75 -11.91 -23.58
C ASP A 227 -10.65 -11.34 -22.66
N ILE A 228 -11.01 -10.86 -21.46
CA ILE A 228 -10.04 -10.41 -20.46
C ILE A 228 -9.15 -11.56 -20.00
N GLU A 229 -9.71 -12.76 -19.80
CA GLU A 229 -8.93 -13.95 -19.46
C GLU A 229 -7.95 -14.34 -20.55
N ALA A 230 -8.38 -14.27 -21.84
CA ALA A 230 -7.53 -14.58 -22.97
C ALA A 230 -6.33 -13.61 -23.05
N ILE A 231 -6.57 -12.30 -22.90
CA ILE A 231 -5.51 -11.28 -22.87
C ILE A 231 -4.55 -11.55 -21.70
N ALA A 232 -5.06 -11.82 -20.50
CA ALA A 232 -4.23 -12.08 -19.33
C ALA A 232 -3.34 -13.33 -19.52
N ARG A 233 -3.87 -14.41 -20.12
CA ARG A 233 -3.11 -15.63 -20.42
C ARG A 233 -2.03 -15.36 -21.47
N GLU A 234 -2.35 -14.67 -22.54
CA GLU A 234 -1.40 -14.33 -23.60
C GLU A 234 -0.23 -13.50 -23.08
N ILE A 235 -0.51 -12.52 -22.21
CA ILE A 235 0.53 -11.74 -21.54
C ILE A 235 1.37 -12.63 -20.61
N ASN A 236 0.74 -13.47 -19.80
CA ASN A 236 1.42 -14.38 -18.88
C ASN A 236 2.36 -15.36 -19.61
N ASP A 237 1.91 -15.90 -20.74
CA ASP A 237 2.67 -16.88 -21.51
C ASP A 237 3.85 -16.24 -22.24
N ALA A 238 3.72 -14.96 -22.60
CA ALA A 238 4.75 -14.21 -23.31
C ALA A 238 5.87 -13.68 -22.40
N LEU A 239 5.64 -13.60 -21.08
CA LEU A 239 6.54 -13.01 -20.10
C LEU A 239 6.94 -14.01 -19.01
N GLU A 240 8.10 -13.81 -18.41
CA GLU A 240 8.54 -14.57 -17.25
C GLU A 240 8.14 -13.78 -15.98
N LEU A 241 6.94 -14.09 -15.45
CA LEU A 241 6.37 -13.47 -14.28
C LEU A 241 6.33 -14.46 -13.10
N ARG A 242 6.54 -13.95 -11.89
CA ARG A 242 6.34 -14.67 -10.63
C ARG A 242 5.99 -13.68 -9.53
N GLY A 243 4.70 -13.62 -9.19
CA GLY A 243 4.14 -12.67 -8.20
C GLY A 243 2.99 -11.84 -8.77
N PRO A 244 2.59 -10.77 -8.08
CA PRO A 244 1.54 -9.86 -8.52
C PRO A 244 2.01 -8.95 -9.66
N TRP A 245 1.16 -8.80 -10.67
CA TRP A 245 1.33 -7.89 -11.79
C TRP A 245 -0.02 -7.35 -12.24
N PHE A 246 -0.05 -6.38 -13.11
CA PHE A 246 -1.31 -5.84 -13.64
C PHE A 246 -1.14 -5.28 -15.03
N PHE A 247 -2.27 -5.14 -15.72
CA PHE A 247 -2.37 -4.38 -16.97
C PHE A 247 -3.65 -3.54 -16.97
N GLN A 248 -3.66 -2.52 -17.83
CA GLN A 248 -4.80 -1.63 -17.98
C GLN A 248 -5.36 -1.75 -19.38
N LEU A 249 -6.68 -1.83 -19.45
CA LEU A 249 -7.43 -1.88 -20.69
C LEU A 249 -8.35 -0.69 -20.79
N LYS A 250 -8.56 -0.23 -22.01
CA LYS A 250 -9.56 0.79 -22.32
C LYS A 250 -10.34 0.37 -23.56
N ALA A 251 -11.65 0.57 -23.52
CA ALA A 251 -12.50 0.18 -24.62
C ALA A 251 -12.35 1.14 -25.81
N ASP A 252 -12.33 0.59 -27.03
CA ASP A 252 -12.43 1.36 -28.27
C ASP A 252 -13.89 1.84 -28.51
N GLY A 253 -14.15 2.51 -29.63
CA GLY A 253 -15.48 2.98 -30.01
C GLY A 253 -16.52 1.87 -30.23
N ASN A 254 -16.08 0.62 -30.36
CA ASN A 254 -16.94 -0.56 -30.53
C ASN A 254 -17.07 -1.39 -29.23
N GLY A 255 -16.50 -0.91 -28.13
CA GLY A 255 -16.53 -1.60 -26.84
C GLY A 255 -15.48 -2.71 -26.69
N ARG A 256 -14.53 -2.87 -27.63
CA ARG A 256 -13.48 -3.88 -27.54
C ARG A 256 -12.31 -3.38 -26.69
N TRP A 257 -11.77 -4.25 -25.84
CA TRP A 257 -10.66 -3.91 -24.97
C TRP A 257 -9.35 -3.72 -25.74
N LYS A 258 -8.64 -2.64 -25.42
CA LYS A 258 -7.32 -2.32 -25.95
C LYS A 258 -6.34 -2.06 -24.80
N LEU A 259 -5.11 -2.56 -24.93
CA LEU A 259 -4.06 -2.42 -23.91
C LEU A 259 -3.55 -0.97 -23.82
N LEU A 260 -3.59 -0.40 -22.63
CA LEU A 260 -2.99 0.91 -22.34
C LEU A 260 -1.55 0.79 -21.88
N GLU A 261 -1.32 -0.03 -20.86
CA GLU A 261 -0.03 -0.27 -20.23
C GLU A 261 -0.08 -1.53 -19.36
N MET A 262 1.08 -2.03 -18.99
CA MET A 262 1.22 -3.09 -17.98
C MET A 262 2.37 -2.79 -17.02
N SER A 263 2.40 -3.48 -15.89
CA SER A 263 3.45 -3.36 -14.89
C SER A 263 3.63 -4.67 -14.11
N CYS A 264 4.88 -5.02 -13.85
CA CYS A 264 5.28 -6.24 -13.15
C CYS A 264 5.41 -6.04 -11.64
N ARG A 265 4.55 -5.25 -11.01
CA ARG A 265 4.58 -4.96 -9.58
C ARG A 265 3.17 -4.85 -8.99
N VAL A 266 3.11 -4.71 -7.67
CA VAL A 266 1.88 -4.41 -6.97
C VAL A 266 1.33 -3.04 -7.42
N ALA A 267 0.07 -2.97 -7.80
CA ALA A 267 -0.61 -1.71 -8.08
C ALA A 267 -1.04 -1.02 -6.78
N GLY A 268 -1.02 0.32 -6.76
CA GLY A 268 -1.45 1.09 -5.59
C GLY A 268 -2.90 0.85 -5.18
N THR A 269 -3.74 0.31 -6.06
CA THR A 269 -5.15 0.00 -5.79
C THR A 269 -5.44 -1.51 -5.76
N MET A 270 -4.42 -2.37 -5.64
CA MET A 270 -4.62 -3.83 -5.41
C MET A 270 -5.32 -4.13 -4.07
N VAL A 271 -5.46 -3.14 -3.18
CA VAL A 271 -6.35 -3.21 -2.00
C VAL A 271 -7.77 -3.68 -2.37
N ALA A 272 -8.24 -3.40 -3.57
CA ALA A 272 -9.54 -3.85 -4.06
C ALA A 272 -9.62 -5.39 -4.12
N GLN A 273 -8.56 -6.06 -4.57
CA GLN A 273 -8.47 -7.52 -4.56
C GLN A 273 -8.35 -8.07 -3.13
N ARG A 274 -7.54 -7.45 -2.27
CA ARG A 274 -7.43 -7.84 -0.87
C ARG A 274 -8.75 -7.71 -0.12
N ALA A 275 -9.55 -6.68 -0.41
CA ALA A 275 -10.87 -6.50 0.18
C ALA A 275 -11.83 -7.66 -0.17
N ARG A 276 -11.70 -8.25 -1.37
CA ARG A 276 -12.46 -9.45 -1.77
C ARG A 276 -11.78 -10.78 -1.36
N GLY A 277 -10.74 -10.75 -0.53
CA GLY A 277 -10.06 -11.93 0.01
C GLY A 277 -8.78 -12.34 -0.72
N ILE A 278 -8.43 -11.68 -1.82
CA ILE A 278 -7.27 -12.04 -2.66
C ILE A 278 -6.07 -11.16 -2.27
N ASN A 279 -5.30 -11.63 -1.30
CA ASN A 279 -4.12 -10.92 -0.80
C ASN A 279 -2.89 -11.25 -1.67
N LEU A 280 -2.72 -10.52 -2.77
CA LEU A 280 -1.67 -10.78 -3.77
C LEU A 280 -0.24 -10.68 -3.20
N PRO A 281 0.12 -9.71 -2.32
CA PRO A 281 1.42 -9.71 -1.66
C PRO A 281 1.65 -10.94 -0.78
N LEU A 282 0.64 -11.39 -0.01
CA LEU A 282 0.76 -12.59 0.82
C LEU A 282 0.85 -13.85 -0.03
N MET A 283 0.15 -13.91 -1.17
CA MET A 283 0.29 -15.00 -2.12
C MET A 283 1.74 -15.12 -2.63
N ALA A 284 2.45 -14.01 -2.85
CA ALA A 284 3.86 -14.05 -3.23
C ALA A 284 4.74 -14.65 -2.13
N VAL A 285 4.47 -14.33 -0.86
CA VAL A 285 5.18 -14.94 0.29
C VAL A 285 4.87 -16.44 0.37
N GLN A 286 3.63 -16.84 0.20
CA GLN A 286 3.24 -18.27 0.23
C GLN A 286 3.86 -19.04 -0.93
N ASP A 287 3.93 -18.42 -2.12
CA ASP A 287 4.60 -19.00 -3.29
C ASP A 287 6.13 -19.14 -3.07
N PHE A 288 6.75 -18.17 -2.42
CA PHE A 288 8.16 -18.24 -2.03
C PHE A 288 8.42 -19.40 -1.06
N LEU A 289 7.49 -19.63 -0.12
CA LEU A 289 7.51 -20.78 0.80
C LEU A 289 7.10 -22.11 0.13
N GLU A 290 7.06 -22.15 -1.21
CA GLU A 290 6.75 -23.33 -2.03
C GLU A 290 5.36 -23.92 -1.81
N ARG A 291 4.43 -23.15 -1.25
CA ARG A 291 3.05 -23.59 -1.02
C ARG A 291 2.22 -23.48 -2.30
N ASP A 292 1.35 -24.45 -2.56
CA ASP A 292 0.41 -24.36 -3.67
C ASP A 292 -0.72 -23.37 -3.34
N LEU A 293 -1.05 -22.53 -4.31
CA LEU A 293 -1.97 -21.42 -4.11
C LEU A 293 -3.35 -21.74 -4.66
N ILE A 294 -4.36 -21.41 -3.86
CA ILE A 294 -5.76 -21.42 -4.26
C ILE A 294 -6.34 -20.05 -3.90
N ALA A 295 -6.94 -19.38 -4.88
CA ALA A 295 -7.65 -18.13 -4.65
C ALA A 295 -9.03 -18.43 -4.04
N LEU A 296 -9.31 -17.83 -2.88
CA LEU A 296 -10.62 -17.89 -2.23
C LEU A 296 -11.23 -16.50 -2.17
N GLU A 297 -12.17 -16.25 -3.04
CA GLU A 297 -12.83 -14.96 -3.19
C GLU A 297 -14.04 -14.81 -2.24
N ASN A 298 -14.18 -13.60 -1.66
CA ASN A 298 -15.40 -13.15 -1.02
C ASN A 298 -16.26 -12.34 -2.02
N PRO A 299 -17.34 -12.89 -2.57
CA PRO A 299 -18.13 -12.26 -3.63
C PRO A 299 -19.00 -11.09 -3.13
N HIS A 300 -19.06 -10.85 -1.82
CA HIS A 300 -19.92 -9.81 -1.23
C HIS A 300 -19.30 -8.41 -1.28
N VAL A 301 -18.00 -8.29 -1.54
CA VAL A 301 -17.34 -6.99 -1.74
C VAL A 301 -17.48 -6.58 -3.20
N LYS A 302 -18.22 -5.51 -3.47
CA LYS A 302 -18.53 -5.06 -4.84
C LYS A 302 -17.83 -3.75 -5.22
N LEU A 303 -17.54 -2.91 -4.24
CA LEU A 303 -16.95 -1.59 -4.46
C LEU A 303 -15.96 -1.27 -3.35
N VAL A 304 -14.83 -0.68 -3.72
CA VAL A 304 -13.81 -0.19 -2.79
C VAL A 304 -13.58 1.29 -3.03
N GLU A 305 -13.67 2.06 -1.96
CA GLU A 305 -13.37 3.50 -1.93
C GLU A 305 -12.14 3.72 -1.06
N ARG A 306 -11.20 4.53 -1.54
CA ARG A 306 -9.99 4.91 -0.82
C ARG A 306 -10.05 6.36 -0.41
N ASN A 307 -9.40 6.69 0.71
CA ASN A 307 -9.24 8.05 1.19
C ASN A 307 -7.80 8.30 1.66
N ILE A 308 -7.46 9.55 1.90
CA ILE A 308 -6.16 9.96 2.43
C ILE A 308 -6.15 9.66 3.93
N ALA A 309 -5.09 9.05 4.42
CA ALA A 309 -4.80 8.90 5.84
C ALA A 309 -3.78 9.95 6.28
N THR A 310 -4.03 10.60 7.43
CA THR A 310 -3.09 11.51 8.06
C THR A 310 -2.21 10.74 9.05
N ARG A 311 -0.94 11.12 9.15
CA ARG A 311 0.02 10.64 10.16
C ARG A 311 0.74 11.84 10.75
N ALA A 312 1.14 11.73 12.02
CA ALA A 312 1.90 12.75 12.71
C ALA A 312 3.24 12.20 13.20
N GLU A 313 4.26 13.03 13.18
CA GLU A 313 5.49 12.80 13.93
C GLU A 313 5.32 13.35 15.33
N LEU A 314 5.74 12.57 16.32
CA LEU A 314 5.67 12.93 17.72
C LEU A 314 7.09 13.08 18.24
N ASP A 315 7.37 14.17 18.94
CA ASP A 315 8.69 14.51 19.50
C ASP A 315 8.83 14.10 20.98
N PHE A 316 7.98 13.19 21.44
CA PHE A 316 8.00 12.70 22.81
C PHE A 316 7.95 11.16 22.90
N GLU A 317 8.61 10.64 23.92
CA GLU A 317 8.54 9.24 24.31
C GLU A 317 7.77 9.09 25.62
N TYR A 318 7.07 7.97 25.79
CA TYR A 318 6.32 7.65 27.01
C TYR A 318 6.31 6.14 27.26
N ASP A 319 6.20 5.77 28.52
CA ASP A 319 6.07 4.39 28.98
C ASP A 319 4.67 4.09 29.55
N THR A 320 3.93 5.13 29.92
CA THR A 320 2.64 5.02 30.60
C THR A 320 1.58 5.90 29.91
N VAL A 321 0.41 5.32 29.71
CA VAL A 321 -0.79 6.01 29.21
C VAL A 321 -1.77 6.19 30.37
N PHE A 322 -2.04 7.42 30.74
CA PHE A 322 -3.17 7.76 31.62
C PHE A 322 -4.37 8.12 30.74
N VAL A 323 -5.48 7.42 30.93
CA VAL A 323 -6.69 7.62 30.15
C VAL A 323 -7.89 7.81 31.06
N ASP A 324 -8.75 8.78 30.73
CA ASP A 324 -10.02 8.96 31.41
C ASP A 324 -11.09 7.98 30.94
N LEU A 325 -12.20 7.84 31.65
CA LEU A 325 -13.28 6.90 31.37
C LEU A 325 -14.42 7.55 30.57
N ASP A 326 -15.07 8.53 31.19
CA ASP A 326 -16.30 9.12 30.63
C ASP A 326 -15.99 10.00 29.42
N ASP A 327 -16.72 9.83 28.35
CA ASP A 327 -16.57 10.54 27.08
C ASP A 327 -15.13 10.47 26.46
N THR A 328 -14.27 9.62 27.03
CA THR A 328 -12.90 9.36 26.57
C THR A 328 -12.72 7.91 26.13
N LEU A 329 -12.95 6.99 27.03
CA LEU A 329 -12.90 5.54 26.77
C LEU A 329 -14.30 4.98 26.47
N ILE A 330 -15.32 5.53 27.09
CA ILE A 330 -16.73 5.16 26.93
C ILE A 330 -17.53 6.40 26.52
N LEU A 331 -18.23 6.31 25.42
CA LEU A 331 -19.12 7.35 24.90
C LEU A 331 -20.53 6.75 24.71
N ASN A 332 -21.57 7.36 25.29
CA ASN A 332 -22.95 6.89 25.22
C ASN A 332 -23.13 5.41 25.64
N GLY A 333 -22.35 4.95 26.61
CA GLY A 333 -22.39 3.58 27.12
C GLY A 333 -21.62 2.54 26.29
N PHE A 334 -20.94 2.95 25.23
CA PHE A 334 -20.14 2.08 24.36
C PHE A 334 -18.67 2.47 24.38
N ALA A 335 -17.80 1.47 24.27
CA ALA A 335 -16.38 1.70 24.13
C ALA A 335 -16.08 2.52 22.85
N VAL A 336 -15.19 3.50 22.94
CA VAL A 336 -14.67 4.26 21.79
C VAL A 336 -13.67 3.40 21.02
N PRO A 337 -14.00 2.90 19.82
CA PRO A 337 -13.17 1.89 19.16
C PRO A 337 -11.74 2.34 18.91
N GLN A 338 -11.54 3.61 18.57
CA GLN A 338 -10.24 4.18 18.26
C GLN A 338 -9.35 4.27 19.50
N THR A 339 -9.91 4.73 20.63
CA THR A 339 -9.19 4.76 21.90
C THR A 339 -8.81 3.33 22.33
N MET A 340 -9.73 2.36 22.21
CA MET A 340 -9.44 0.97 22.52
C MET A 340 -8.33 0.39 21.62
N ALA A 341 -8.36 0.66 20.30
CA ALA A 341 -7.30 0.22 19.38
C ALA A 341 -5.93 0.77 19.81
N PHE A 342 -5.86 2.03 20.21
CA PHE A 342 -4.64 2.64 20.72
C PHE A 342 -4.16 2.00 22.04
N LEU A 343 -5.07 1.70 22.98
CA LEU A 343 -4.70 1.04 24.24
C LEU A 343 -4.11 -0.36 23.96
N TYR A 344 -4.73 -1.15 23.10
CA TYR A 344 -4.18 -2.47 22.73
C TYR A 344 -2.84 -2.38 21.97
N GLN A 345 -2.66 -1.38 21.10
CA GLN A 345 -1.37 -1.09 20.48
C GLN A 345 -0.31 -0.76 21.55
N SER A 346 -0.68 0.03 22.56
CA SER A 346 0.22 0.41 23.65
C SER A 346 0.62 -0.79 24.51
N ILE A 347 -0.32 -1.70 24.82
CA ILE A 347 -0.06 -2.96 25.51
C ILE A 347 0.92 -3.83 24.71
N ALA A 348 0.67 -3.98 23.41
CA ALA A 348 1.56 -4.75 22.52
C ALA A 348 2.99 -4.17 22.45
N ALA A 349 3.12 -2.86 22.66
CA ALA A 349 4.41 -2.16 22.75
C ALA A 349 5.01 -2.16 24.18
N GLY A 350 4.44 -2.94 25.12
CA GLY A 350 4.94 -3.07 26.49
C GLY A 350 4.69 -1.85 27.38
N LYS A 351 3.78 -0.95 26.99
CA LYS A 351 3.45 0.26 27.77
C LYS A 351 2.39 -0.05 28.80
N LYS A 352 2.43 0.69 29.91
CA LYS A 352 1.45 0.60 31.00
C LYS A 352 0.24 1.47 30.71
N ILE A 353 -0.94 1.00 31.11
CA ILE A 353 -2.17 1.78 31.00
C ILE A 353 -2.76 1.98 32.40
N VAL A 354 -3.06 3.22 32.73
CA VAL A 354 -3.70 3.60 33.98
C VAL A 354 -5.03 4.29 33.67
N LEU A 355 -6.12 3.72 34.15
CA LEU A 355 -7.42 4.40 34.13
C LEU A 355 -7.45 5.44 35.24
N LEU A 356 -7.65 6.70 34.88
CA LEU A 356 -7.63 7.83 35.82
C LEU A 356 -8.90 8.67 35.67
N THR A 357 -9.91 8.41 36.48
CA THR A 357 -11.26 8.95 36.27
C THR A 357 -11.87 9.60 37.50
N ARG A 358 -12.87 10.46 37.28
CA ARG A 358 -13.80 10.97 38.31
C ARG A 358 -15.16 10.31 38.24
N HIS A 359 -15.23 9.12 37.63
CA HIS A 359 -16.49 8.40 37.51
C HIS A 359 -17.17 8.18 38.88
N ARG A 360 -18.44 8.52 38.98
CA ARG A 360 -19.20 8.53 40.23
C ARG A 360 -19.91 7.21 40.55
N PHE A 361 -19.90 6.29 39.56
CA PHE A 361 -20.53 4.99 39.74
C PHE A 361 -19.50 3.89 39.92
N ASP A 362 -19.94 2.66 40.01
CA ASP A 362 -19.07 1.50 40.09
C ASP A 362 -18.32 1.31 38.74
N VAL A 363 -17.02 1.64 38.73
CA VAL A 363 -16.16 1.57 37.56
C VAL A 363 -16.15 0.17 36.97
N ALA A 364 -16.10 -0.88 37.81
CA ALA A 364 -16.06 -2.25 37.35
C ALA A 364 -17.35 -2.63 36.60
N LYS A 365 -18.50 -2.21 37.09
CA LYS A 365 -19.78 -2.42 36.40
C LYS A 365 -19.87 -1.62 35.09
N THR A 366 -19.37 -0.39 35.10
CA THR A 366 -19.37 0.47 33.92
C THR A 366 -18.49 -0.14 32.81
N LEU A 367 -17.26 -0.57 33.15
CA LEU A 367 -16.37 -1.27 32.21
C LEU A 367 -17.02 -2.55 31.69
N ALA A 368 -17.57 -3.39 32.56
CA ALA A 368 -18.24 -4.63 32.16
C ALA A 368 -19.44 -4.39 31.22
N SER A 369 -20.24 -3.33 31.50
CA SER A 369 -21.37 -2.95 30.63
C SER A 369 -20.91 -2.53 29.23
N ALA A 370 -19.78 -1.83 29.15
CA ALA A 370 -19.15 -1.45 27.90
C ALA A 370 -18.31 -2.57 27.28
N ARG A 371 -18.25 -3.76 27.91
CA ARG A 371 -17.44 -4.92 27.48
C ARG A 371 -15.95 -4.63 27.41
N ILE A 372 -15.44 -3.82 28.34
CA ILE A 372 -14.02 -3.52 28.48
C ILE A 372 -13.48 -4.39 29.62
N ASP A 373 -12.45 -5.19 29.31
CA ASP A 373 -11.76 -5.99 30.32
C ASP A 373 -10.93 -5.06 31.22
N SER A 374 -11.16 -5.12 32.52
CA SER A 374 -10.38 -4.36 33.52
C SER A 374 -8.91 -4.78 33.57
N GLY A 375 -8.58 -5.98 33.09
CA GLY A 375 -7.21 -6.52 33.04
C GLY A 375 -6.28 -5.79 32.07
N ILE A 376 -6.79 -4.90 31.20
CA ILE A 376 -5.95 -4.05 30.34
C ILE A 376 -5.27 -2.92 31.13
N PHE A 377 -5.75 -2.60 32.35
CA PHE A 377 -5.23 -1.53 33.17
C PHE A 377 -4.26 -2.08 34.23
N GLU A 378 -3.05 -1.53 34.27
CA GLU A 378 -2.10 -1.75 35.38
C GLU A 378 -2.72 -1.29 36.72
N ARG A 379 -3.48 -0.20 36.66
CA ARG A 379 -4.15 0.40 37.82
C ARG A 379 -5.39 1.18 37.39
N ILE A 380 -6.42 1.13 38.24
CA ILE A 380 -7.63 1.96 38.15
C ILE A 380 -7.63 2.92 39.33
N VAL A 381 -7.70 4.22 39.04
CA VAL A 381 -7.71 5.30 40.02
C VAL A 381 -8.98 6.12 39.87
N VAL A 382 -9.80 6.12 40.89
CA VAL A 382 -10.95 7.03 41.01
C VAL A 382 -10.52 8.23 41.82
N VAL A 383 -10.45 9.39 41.17
CA VAL A 383 -9.96 10.65 41.74
C VAL A 383 -11.10 11.34 42.45
N ARG A 384 -10.90 11.74 43.70
CA ARG A 384 -11.90 12.49 44.49
C ARG A 384 -12.04 13.93 44.01
N ASP A 385 -13.15 14.58 44.37
CA ASP A 385 -13.44 15.97 43.94
C ASP A 385 -12.40 16.98 44.46
N ASP A 386 -11.77 16.70 45.61
CA ASP A 386 -10.75 17.53 46.27
C ASP A 386 -9.32 17.25 45.77
N GLU A 387 -9.12 16.24 44.92
CA GLU A 387 -7.82 15.85 44.40
C GLU A 387 -7.64 16.29 42.94
N SER A 388 -6.39 16.34 42.46
CA SER A 388 -6.05 16.67 41.08
C SER A 388 -5.58 15.43 40.30
N LYS A 389 -6.10 15.20 39.12
CA LYS A 389 -5.55 14.15 38.20
C LYS A 389 -4.04 14.33 37.96
N ALA A 390 -3.55 15.57 37.99
CA ALA A 390 -2.12 15.88 37.86
C ALA A 390 -1.26 15.25 38.98
N ASP A 391 -1.81 14.92 40.14
CA ASP A 391 -1.02 14.37 41.24
C ASP A 391 -0.71 12.88 41.04
N TYR A 392 -1.39 12.23 40.09
CA TYR A 392 -1.28 10.79 39.79
C TYR A 392 -0.39 10.50 38.55
N VAL A 393 -0.22 11.47 37.64
CA VAL A 393 0.54 11.25 36.40
C VAL A 393 2.04 11.31 36.63
N THR A 394 2.79 10.52 35.86
CA THR A 394 4.25 10.38 35.95
C THR A 394 4.97 11.20 34.87
N PRO A 395 6.26 11.52 35.01
CA PRO A 395 7.00 12.34 34.04
C PRO A 395 7.11 11.74 32.64
N THR A 396 7.18 10.40 32.52
CA THR A 396 7.31 9.69 31.24
C THR A 396 5.98 9.13 30.76
N SER A 397 4.92 9.93 30.87
CA SER A 397 3.57 9.50 30.49
C SER A 397 2.90 10.47 29.51
N ILE A 398 1.80 10.01 28.94
CA ILE A 398 0.81 10.83 28.26
C ILE A 398 -0.51 10.78 29.00
N PHE A 399 -1.33 11.83 28.87
CA PHE A 399 -2.64 11.91 29.50
C PHE A 399 -3.72 12.18 28.44
N ILE A 400 -4.71 11.31 28.36
CA ILE A 400 -5.82 11.38 27.42
C ILE A 400 -7.13 11.60 28.17
N ASP A 401 -7.80 12.69 27.90
CA ASP A 401 -9.03 13.11 28.60
C ASP A 401 -9.82 14.05 27.70
N ASN A 402 -11.15 13.89 27.59
CA ASN A 402 -12.01 14.80 26.82
C ASN A 402 -12.18 16.16 27.50
N HIS A 403 -12.02 16.22 28.84
CA HIS A 403 -12.30 17.41 29.62
C HIS A 403 -11.14 18.39 29.59
N PHE A 404 -11.29 19.50 28.87
CA PHE A 404 -10.24 20.49 28.68
C PHE A 404 -9.63 21.04 29.98
N PRO A 405 -10.42 21.38 31.04
CA PRO A 405 -9.87 21.84 32.32
C PRO A 405 -8.92 20.84 32.98
N GLU A 406 -9.18 19.53 32.88
CA GLU A 406 -8.27 18.50 33.40
C GLU A 406 -6.99 18.44 32.60
N ARG A 407 -7.08 18.44 31.27
CA ARG A 407 -5.87 18.50 30.40
C ARG A 407 -5.03 19.74 30.70
N LEU A 408 -5.66 20.90 30.81
CA LEU A 408 -4.96 22.16 31.13
C LEU A 408 -4.25 22.13 32.49
N ASN A 409 -4.91 21.56 33.50
CA ASN A 409 -4.34 21.42 34.83
C ASN A 409 -3.12 20.46 34.81
N VAL A 410 -3.26 19.32 34.17
CA VAL A 410 -2.15 18.34 34.02
C VAL A 410 -0.99 18.96 33.25
N ALA A 411 -1.23 19.59 32.10
CA ALA A 411 -0.20 20.25 31.30
C ALA A 411 0.58 21.31 32.10
N LYS A 412 -0.12 22.14 32.88
CA LYS A 412 0.53 23.18 33.69
C LYS A 412 1.35 22.62 34.87
N LYS A 413 0.91 21.53 35.47
CA LYS A 413 1.56 20.99 36.68
C LYS A 413 2.66 19.99 36.37
N ARG A 414 2.61 19.27 35.22
CA ARG A 414 3.45 18.09 34.95
C ARG A 414 4.28 18.18 33.69
N ALA A 415 4.04 19.13 32.81
CA ALA A 415 4.75 19.31 31.54
C ALA A 415 4.85 18.01 30.69
N ILE A 416 3.80 17.16 30.72
CA ILE A 416 3.68 15.98 29.89
C ILE A 416 2.72 16.24 28.72
N PRO A 417 2.78 15.46 27.62
CA PRO A 417 1.82 15.53 26.55
C PRO A 417 0.41 15.21 27.05
N VAL A 418 -0.54 16.10 26.73
CA VAL A 418 -1.96 15.94 27.03
C VAL A 418 -2.75 15.93 25.72
N LEU A 419 -3.68 15.00 25.58
CA LEU A 419 -4.38 14.77 24.33
C LEU A 419 -5.90 14.73 24.54
N ASP A 420 -6.63 15.27 23.60
CA ASP A 420 -8.07 15.03 23.46
C ASP A 420 -8.33 13.69 22.76
N VAL A 421 -9.55 13.21 22.79
CA VAL A 421 -9.97 11.94 22.20
C VAL A 421 -9.75 11.93 20.68
N ASP A 422 -9.99 13.05 20.00
CA ASP A 422 -9.78 13.20 18.56
C ASP A 422 -8.29 13.14 18.16
N MET A 423 -7.37 13.46 19.09
CA MET A 423 -5.94 13.38 18.85
C MET A 423 -5.41 11.93 18.91
N VAL A 424 -6.17 10.97 19.40
CA VAL A 424 -5.78 9.56 19.50
C VAL A 424 -5.51 8.97 18.10
N GLU A 425 -6.17 9.47 17.06
CA GLU A 425 -5.92 9.07 15.66
C GLU A 425 -4.44 9.20 15.27
N PHE A 426 -3.75 10.21 15.77
CA PHE A 426 -2.33 10.46 15.44
C PHE A 426 -1.36 9.55 16.20
N LEU A 427 -1.83 8.85 17.23
CA LEU A 427 -1.05 7.88 18.02
C LEU A 427 -1.12 6.45 17.45
N ILE A 428 -2.10 6.16 16.57
CA ILE A 428 -2.31 4.82 15.99
C ILE A 428 -1.39 4.63 14.77
N ARG A 429 -0.65 3.52 14.75
CA ARG A 429 0.28 3.13 13.68
C ARG A 429 -0.28 2.03 12.77
#